data_13688f2a2ef4ac0d03f97a85f0a3dea6
#
_entry.id   13688f2a2ef4ac0d03f97a85f0a3dea6
#
_cell.length_a   1.000
_cell.length_b   1.000
_cell.length_c   1.000
_cell.angle_alpha   90.00
_cell.angle_beta   90.00
_cell.angle_gamma   90.00
#
_symmetry.space_group_name_H-M   'P 1'
#
loop_
_entity.id
_entity.type
_entity.pdbx_description
1 polymer ?
#
loop_
_entity_poly.entity_id
_entity_poly.type
_entity_poly.pdbx_seq_one_letter_code
_entity_poly.pdbx_strand_id
1 'polypeptide(L)'
;KFHQDIDMPTAFKAVFKGKEGGPVIGLMLEYDALPNGHACGHNLIAASGFSAALGLKEAFQNIGSVIVYGTPAEELEGSKHYILEGGYMDEVDLMLANHYGAEWGSEVTGKAIVWPTHDNWLTFKGRSAHASSAPEKGRSALDAVMLTCMGLEFMREHMVETNRIHYIISKGGTA
;
A
#
# COMPACT_ATOMS: atom_id res chain seq x y z
N LYS A 1 11.94 11.33 -14.84
CA LYS A 1 12.36 10.24 -13.95
C LYS A 1 12.06 10.69 -12.54
N PHE A 2 11.18 9.99 -11.83
CA PHE A 2 11.02 10.13 -10.41
C PHE A 2 12.26 9.51 -9.77
N HIS A 3 12.95 10.19 -8.95
CA HIS A 3 14.09 9.86 -8.13
C HIS A 3 15.25 9.06 -8.75
N GLN A 4 16.49 9.56 -8.59
CA GLN A 4 17.70 8.85 -9.02
C GLN A 4 18.05 7.65 -8.12
N ASP A 5 17.49 7.62 -6.90
CA ASP A 5 17.82 6.63 -5.86
C ASP A 5 16.72 5.58 -5.63
N ILE A 6 15.57 5.70 -6.30
CA ILE A 6 14.47 4.74 -6.19
C ILE A 6 14.09 4.30 -7.59
N ASP A 7 14.26 3.00 -7.83
CA ASP A 7 13.90 2.39 -9.10
C ASP A 7 12.39 2.18 -9.21
N MET A 8 11.69 3.23 -9.61
CA MET A 8 10.25 3.19 -9.94
C MET A 8 10.04 3.48 -11.43
N PRO A 9 10.41 2.56 -12.31
CA PRO A 9 10.42 2.79 -13.74
C PRO A 9 9.04 3.05 -14.34
N THR A 10 7.99 2.63 -13.65
CA THR A 10 6.59 2.79 -14.08
C THR A 10 5.90 4.00 -13.45
N ALA A 11 6.49 4.66 -12.44
CA ALA A 11 5.94 5.88 -11.89
C ALA A 11 5.99 7.03 -12.91
N PHE A 12 4.96 7.85 -12.95
CA PHE A 12 4.91 8.98 -13.85
C PHE A 12 4.19 10.19 -13.24
N LYS A 13 4.49 11.36 -13.81
CA LYS A 13 3.79 12.61 -13.55
C LYS A 13 3.39 13.23 -14.91
N ALA A 14 2.10 13.50 -15.08
CA ALA A 14 1.57 14.18 -16.24
C ALA A 14 0.92 15.48 -15.81
N VAL A 15 1.24 16.58 -16.50
CA VAL A 15 0.78 17.92 -16.13
C VAL A 15 -0.07 18.50 -17.25
N PHE A 16 -1.28 18.90 -16.92
CA PHE A 16 -2.16 19.73 -17.76
C PHE A 16 -2.14 21.15 -17.20
N LYS A 17 -1.44 22.03 -17.87
CA LYS A 17 -1.39 23.44 -17.47
C LYS A 17 -2.61 24.19 -18.02
N GLY A 18 -3.37 24.79 -17.11
CA GLY A 18 -4.35 25.80 -17.43
C GLY A 18 -3.73 27.22 -17.44
N LYS A 19 -4.55 28.25 -17.34
CA LYS A 19 -4.09 29.63 -17.17
C LYS A 19 -3.56 29.84 -15.75
N GLU A 20 -2.65 30.81 -15.62
CA GLU A 20 -2.07 31.19 -14.34
C GLU A 20 -3.12 31.63 -13.31
N GLY A 21 -2.83 31.43 -12.02
CA GLY A 21 -3.57 31.99 -10.88
C GLY A 21 -4.68 31.13 -10.31
N GLY A 22 -4.81 29.86 -10.69
CA GLY A 22 -5.77 28.90 -10.10
C GLY A 22 -5.09 27.80 -9.31
N PRO A 23 -5.86 26.92 -8.65
CA PRO A 23 -5.34 25.81 -7.85
C PRO A 23 -4.63 24.76 -8.72
N VAL A 24 -3.68 24.09 -8.10
CA VAL A 24 -3.04 22.89 -8.64
C VAL A 24 -3.70 21.66 -8.01
N ILE A 25 -4.45 20.92 -8.80
CA ILE A 25 -5.16 19.71 -8.36
C ILE A 25 -4.34 18.49 -8.77
N GLY A 26 -3.95 17.69 -7.77
CA GLY A 26 -3.28 16.42 -7.98
C GLY A 26 -4.28 15.25 -7.96
N LEU A 27 -4.10 14.29 -8.85
CA LEU A 27 -4.83 13.04 -8.88
C LEU A 27 -3.83 11.89 -8.75
N MET A 28 -4.03 11.01 -7.76
CA MET A 28 -3.23 9.79 -7.59
C MET A 28 -3.92 8.61 -8.26
N LEU A 29 -3.16 7.86 -9.06
CA LEU A 29 -3.61 6.67 -9.78
C LEU A 29 -2.77 5.47 -9.36
N GLU A 30 -3.40 4.52 -8.69
CA GLU A 30 -2.85 3.21 -8.38
C GLU A 30 -3.16 2.25 -9.53
N TYR A 31 -2.25 1.34 -9.85
CA TYR A 31 -2.43 0.39 -10.97
C TYR A 31 -1.65 -0.91 -10.79
N ASP A 32 -1.04 -1.13 -9.64
CA ASP A 32 -0.40 -2.39 -9.31
C ASP A 32 -1.44 -3.49 -9.00
N ALA A 33 -1.00 -4.73 -9.09
CA ALA A 33 -1.81 -5.90 -8.84
C ALA A 33 -1.20 -6.75 -7.73
N LEU A 34 -2.05 -7.37 -6.94
CA LEU A 34 -1.67 -8.44 -6.04
C LEU A 34 -1.29 -9.70 -6.81
N PRO A 35 -0.57 -10.67 -6.21
CA PRO A 35 -0.25 -11.95 -6.86
C PRO A 35 -1.46 -12.72 -7.41
N ASN A 36 -2.65 -12.50 -6.83
CA ASN A 36 -3.93 -13.07 -7.26
C ASN A 36 -4.69 -12.17 -8.26
N GLY A 37 -4.06 -11.13 -8.80
CA GLY A 37 -4.64 -10.19 -9.75
C GLY A 37 -5.13 -8.89 -9.12
N HIS A 38 -5.97 -8.15 -9.85
CA HIS A 38 -6.51 -6.86 -9.38
C HIS A 38 -7.65 -7.02 -8.37
N ALA A 39 -7.44 -7.78 -7.30
CA ALA A 39 -8.45 -8.01 -6.27
C ALA A 39 -8.76 -6.73 -5.45
N CYS A 40 -7.82 -5.79 -5.38
CA CYS A 40 -8.02 -4.47 -4.75
C CYS A 40 -8.64 -3.43 -5.71
N GLY A 41 -8.77 -3.73 -6.99
CA GLY A 41 -9.42 -2.83 -7.96
C GLY A 41 -8.55 -1.67 -8.47
N HIS A 42 -7.22 -1.72 -8.34
CA HIS A 42 -6.33 -0.64 -8.76
C HIS A 42 -6.42 -0.34 -10.27
N ASN A 43 -6.73 -1.33 -11.11
CA ASN A 43 -7.00 -1.10 -12.53
C ASN A 43 -8.22 -0.18 -12.75
N LEU A 44 -9.23 -0.28 -11.90
CA LEU A 44 -10.40 0.61 -11.95
C LEU A 44 -10.06 2.00 -11.38
N ILE A 45 -9.24 2.05 -10.32
CA ILE A 45 -8.73 3.31 -9.74
C ILE A 45 -7.97 4.10 -10.82
N ALA A 46 -7.06 3.44 -11.53
CA ALA A 46 -6.32 4.06 -12.63
C ALA A 46 -7.26 4.58 -13.73
N ALA A 47 -8.22 3.76 -14.15
CA ALA A 47 -9.15 4.12 -15.23
C ALA A 47 -10.05 5.29 -14.84
N SER A 48 -10.62 5.29 -13.64
CA SER A 48 -11.49 6.37 -13.16
C SER A 48 -10.73 7.66 -12.90
N GLY A 49 -9.54 7.58 -12.28
CA GLY A 49 -8.69 8.75 -12.05
C GLY A 49 -8.20 9.39 -13.36
N PHE A 50 -7.85 8.57 -14.35
CA PHE A 50 -7.50 9.06 -15.68
C PHE A 50 -8.70 9.74 -16.38
N SER A 51 -9.88 9.14 -16.28
CA SER A 51 -11.11 9.73 -16.82
C SER A 51 -11.47 11.05 -16.13
N ALA A 52 -11.29 11.13 -14.81
CA ALA A 52 -11.46 12.37 -14.06
C ALA A 52 -10.48 13.45 -14.50
N ALA A 53 -9.20 13.09 -14.75
CA ALA A 53 -8.21 14.03 -15.28
C ALA A 53 -8.59 14.61 -16.64
N LEU A 54 -9.11 13.78 -17.54
CA LEU A 54 -9.61 14.24 -18.84
C LEU A 54 -10.81 15.16 -18.67
N GLY A 55 -11.76 14.82 -17.80
CA GLY A 55 -12.92 15.67 -17.51
C GLY A 55 -12.52 17.01 -16.92
N LEU A 56 -11.59 17.03 -15.97
CA LEU A 56 -11.05 18.25 -15.37
C LEU A 56 -10.32 19.11 -16.42
N LYS A 57 -9.51 18.49 -17.26
CA LYS A 57 -8.82 19.20 -18.35
C LYS A 57 -9.81 19.95 -19.25
N GLU A 58 -10.91 19.33 -19.62
CA GLU A 58 -11.94 19.97 -20.45
C GLU A 58 -12.74 21.05 -19.69
N ALA A 59 -13.09 20.79 -18.41
CA ALA A 59 -13.86 21.70 -17.59
C ALA A 59 -13.06 22.94 -17.15
N PHE A 60 -11.77 22.76 -16.85
CA PHE A 60 -10.89 23.79 -16.27
C PHE A 60 -9.89 24.39 -17.28
N GLN A 61 -10.23 24.48 -18.56
CA GLN A 61 -9.35 25.02 -19.61
C GLN A 61 -8.76 26.40 -19.28
N ASN A 62 -9.30 27.09 -18.30
CA ASN A 62 -8.99 28.50 -18.04
C ASN A 62 -8.44 28.81 -16.66
N ILE A 63 -8.42 27.89 -15.69
CA ILE A 63 -8.05 28.21 -14.31
C ILE A 63 -7.30 27.04 -13.67
N GLY A 64 -6.05 27.27 -13.24
CA GLY A 64 -5.27 26.30 -12.49
C GLY A 64 -4.61 25.21 -13.35
N SER A 65 -4.18 24.15 -12.69
CA SER A 65 -3.50 23.01 -13.33
C SER A 65 -4.01 21.70 -12.75
N VAL A 66 -3.96 20.64 -13.56
CA VAL A 66 -4.22 19.27 -13.11
C VAL A 66 -2.95 18.47 -13.28
N ILE A 67 -2.53 17.79 -12.22
CA ILE A 67 -1.37 16.90 -12.22
C ILE A 67 -1.84 15.49 -11.91
N VAL A 68 -1.47 14.56 -12.77
CA VAL A 68 -1.73 13.14 -12.59
C VAL A 68 -0.45 12.45 -12.17
N TYR A 69 -0.52 11.75 -11.05
CA TYR A 69 0.56 10.93 -10.51
C TYR A 69 0.24 9.46 -10.69
N GLY A 70 1.05 8.75 -11.45
CA GLY A 70 1.03 7.30 -11.49
C GLY A 70 1.86 6.76 -10.34
N THR A 71 1.20 6.06 -9.41
CA THR A 71 1.77 5.57 -8.16
C THR A 71 1.79 4.04 -8.15
N PRO A 72 2.86 3.39 -8.67
CA PRO A 72 3.00 1.94 -8.69
C PRO A 72 3.32 1.38 -7.30
N ALA A 73 3.19 0.06 -7.14
CA ALA A 73 3.61 -0.69 -5.96
C ALA A 73 3.03 -0.15 -4.63
N GLU A 74 1.74 0.19 -4.64
CA GLU A 74 1.04 0.64 -3.44
C GLU A 74 0.99 -0.48 -2.39
N GLU A 75 0.68 -1.69 -2.84
CA GLU A 75 0.48 -2.87 -1.99
C GLU A 75 1.78 -3.44 -1.36
N LEU A 76 2.94 -3.09 -1.90
CA LEU A 76 4.21 -3.69 -1.47
C LEU A 76 5.18 -2.68 -0.88
N GLU A 77 5.46 -1.60 -1.61
CA GLU A 77 6.56 -0.69 -1.27
C GLU A 77 6.10 0.72 -0.90
N GLY A 78 4.81 1.01 -1.07
CA GLY A 78 4.27 2.32 -0.70
C GLY A 78 4.88 3.47 -1.49
N SER A 79 4.90 3.38 -2.82
CA SER A 79 5.55 4.35 -3.72
C SER A 79 5.19 5.81 -3.46
N LYS A 80 3.98 6.07 -2.96
CA LYS A 80 3.50 7.42 -2.63
C LYS A 80 4.39 8.14 -1.61
N HIS A 81 4.90 7.41 -0.63
CA HIS A 81 5.82 7.95 0.37
C HIS A 81 7.09 8.51 -0.27
N TYR A 82 7.70 7.76 -1.16
CA TYR A 82 8.91 8.18 -1.86
C TYR A 82 8.67 9.36 -2.81
N ILE A 83 7.51 9.38 -3.49
CA ILE A 83 7.14 10.50 -4.36
C ILE A 83 6.95 11.78 -3.54
N LEU A 84 6.33 11.66 -2.36
CA LEU A 84 6.14 12.77 -1.43
C LEU A 84 7.47 13.27 -0.87
N GLU A 85 8.31 12.40 -0.32
CA GLU A 85 9.62 12.76 0.23
C GLU A 85 10.57 13.36 -0.83
N GLY A 86 10.41 12.94 -2.08
CA GLY A 86 11.15 13.51 -3.21
C GLY A 86 10.70 14.90 -3.61
N GLY A 87 9.70 15.50 -2.94
CA GLY A 87 9.18 16.84 -3.22
C GLY A 87 8.36 16.96 -4.51
N TYR A 88 8.01 15.83 -5.14
CA TYR A 88 7.28 15.85 -6.43
C TYR A 88 5.83 16.31 -6.31
N MET A 89 5.30 16.39 -5.08
CA MET A 89 3.94 16.81 -4.79
C MET A 89 3.86 18.21 -4.16
N ASP A 90 4.98 18.90 -3.93
CA ASP A 90 5.04 20.18 -3.20
C ASP A 90 4.25 21.32 -3.88
N GLU A 91 4.03 21.22 -5.18
CA GLU A 91 3.28 22.23 -5.95
C GLU A 91 1.76 22.02 -5.92
N VAL A 92 1.26 20.95 -5.25
CA VAL A 92 -0.16 20.58 -5.28
C VAL A 92 -0.90 21.23 -4.12
N ASP A 93 -1.94 21.99 -4.44
CA ASP A 93 -2.81 22.61 -3.42
C ASP A 93 -3.85 21.62 -2.86
N LEU A 94 -4.33 20.70 -3.70
CA LEU A 94 -5.33 19.70 -3.32
C LEU A 94 -5.00 18.37 -4.00
N MET A 95 -4.76 17.33 -3.21
CA MET A 95 -4.56 15.96 -3.71
C MET A 95 -5.84 15.14 -3.54
N LEU A 96 -6.27 14.51 -4.62
CA LEU A 96 -7.41 13.61 -4.64
C LEU A 96 -6.97 12.20 -5.03
N ALA A 97 -7.53 11.23 -4.33
CA ALA A 97 -7.41 9.82 -4.64
C ALA A 97 -8.79 9.18 -4.49
N ASN A 98 -9.09 8.20 -5.30
CA ASN A 98 -10.28 7.37 -5.13
C ASN A 98 -9.86 5.93 -4.83
N HIS A 99 -10.67 5.26 -4.04
CA HIS A 99 -10.51 3.82 -3.79
C HIS A 99 -11.89 3.16 -3.78
N TYR A 100 -11.98 1.98 -4.37
CA TYR A 100 -13.23 1.24 -4.40
C TYR A 100 -13.44 0.53 -3.07
N GLY A 101 -14.69 0.53 -2.61
CA GLY A 101 -15.15 -0.22 -1.44
C GLY A 101 -16.06 -1.38 -1.86
N ALA A 102 -16.43 -2.21 -0.88
CA ALA A 102 -17.33 -3.33 -1.09
C ALA A 102 -18.82 -2.91 -1.22
N GLU A 103 -19.15 -1.69 -0.81
CA GLU A 103 -20.51 -1.17 -0.80
C GLU A 103 -20.75 -0.17 -1.93
N TRP A 104 -22.00 -0.12 -2.38
CA TRP A 104 -22.43 0.88 -3.35
C TRP A 104 -22.57 2.24 -2.67
N GLY A 105 -21.82 3.20 -3.14
CA GLY A 105 -21.87 4.56 -2.63
C GLY A 105 -20.68 5.37 -3.10
N SER A 106 -20.74 6.67 -2.85
CA SER A 106 -19.60 7.57 -3.02
C SER A 106 -19.59 8.49 -1.82
N GLU A 107 -18.49 8.49 -1.10
CA GLU A 107 -18.25 9.38 0.02
C GLU A 107 -16.98 10.18 -0.22
N VAL A 108 -17.08 11.50 -0.06
CA VAL A 108 -15.91 12.36 -0.02
C VAL A 108 -15.54 12.55 1.45
N THR A 109 -14.49 11.86 1.88
CA THR A 109 -14.00 12.01 3.26
C THR A 109 -12.81 12.95 3.29
N GLY A 110 -12.90 13.98 4.13
CA GLY A 110 -11.77 14.86 4.43
C GLY A 110 -10.83 14.28 5.50
N LYS A 111 -11.11 13.09 5.99
CA LYS A 111 -10.25 12.37 6.95
C LYS A 111 -9.60 11.20 6.24
N ALA A 112 -8.32 11.33 5.92
CA ALA A 112 -7.54 10.17 5.56
C ALA A 112 -7.44 9.24 6.78
N ILE A 113 -8.04 8.07 6.73
CA ILE A 113 -7.73 6.99 7.66
C ILE A 113 -6.52 6.27 7.07
N VAL A 114 -5.35 6.70 7.45
CA VAL A 114 -4.11 5.99 7.10
C VAL A 114 -3.88 4.94 8.18
N TRP A 115 -3.87 3.69 7.78
CA TRP A 115 -3.46 2.57 8.63
C TRP A 115 -1.98 2.31 8.36
N PRO A 116 -1.07 2.78 9.24
CA PRO A 116 0.35 2.47 9.03
C PRO A 116 0.54 0.96 9.13
N THR A 117 1.17 0.39 8.14
CA THR A 117 1.50 -1.04 8.08
C THR A 117 2.98 -1.22 8.40
N HIS A 118 3.28 -2.15 9.31
CA HIS A 118 4.64 -2.55 9.62
C HIS A 118 4.79 -4.06 9.40
N ASP A 119 5.65 -4.43 8.49
CA ASP A 119 6.04 -5.82 8.26
C ASP A 119 7.20 -6.21 9.15
N ASN A 120 7.02 -7.28 9.92
CA ASN A 120 8.03 -7.82 10.80
C ASN A 120 8.35 -9.27 10.44
N TRP A 121 9.63 -9.55 10.22
CA TRP A 121 10.13 -10.90 10.00
C TRP A 121 10.61 -11.51 11.30
N LEU A 122 9.95 -12.59 11.75
CA LEU A 122 10.35 -13.36 12.92
C LEU A 122 10.99 -14.66 12.47
N THR A 123 12.26 -14.84 12.81
CA THR A 123 13.01 -16.06 12.47
C THR A 123 13.32 -16.85 13.73
N PHE A 124 12.82 -18.07 13.81
CA PHE A 124 13.11 -19.02 14.87
C PHE A 124 14.12 -20.07 14.40
N LYS A 125 15.14 -20.32 15.20
CA LYS A 125 16.16 -21.35 14.93
C LYS A 125 16.02 -22.50 15.90
N GLY A 126 15.76 -23.69 15.37
CA GLY A 126 15.64 -24.91 16.13
C GLY A 126 16.96 -25.65 16.29
N ARG A 127 16.88 -26.81 16.91
CA ARG A 127 17.94 -27.81 17.00
C ARG A 127 17.36 -29.18 16.70
N SER A 128 17.88 -29.83 15.67
CA SER A 128 17.43 -31.16 15.29
C SER A 128 17.90 -32.22 16.30
N ALA A 129 17.07 -33.22 16.50
CA ALA A 129 17.39 -34.41 17.25
C ALA A 129 16.65 -35.61 16.64
N HIS A 130 17.16 -36.80 16.90
CA HIS A 130 16.51 -38.01 16.42
C HIS A 130 15.19 -38.26 17.21
N ALA A 131 14.09 -38.33 16.52
CA ALA A 131 12.76 -38.32 17.10
C ALA A 131 12.48 -39.50 18.05
N SER A 132 13.08 -40.67 17.82
CA SER A 132 12.89 -41.87 18.66
C SER A 132 13.97 -42.12 19.70
N SER A 133 15.21 -41.65 19.46
CA SER A 133 16.34 -42.00 20.34
C SER A 133 16.78 -40.87 21.27
N ALA A 134 16.48 -39.63 20.94
CA ALA A 134 16.90 -38.48 21.73
C ALA A 134 15.99 -37.25 21.51
N PRO A 135 14.66 -37.38 21.56
CA PRO A 135 13.74 -36.27 21.30
C PRO A 135 13.93 -35.10 22.26
N GLU A 136 14.33 -35.36 23.50
CA GLU A 136 14.59 -34.36 24.53
C GLU A 136 15.77 -33.41 24.21
N LYS A 137 16.62 -33.81 23.28
CA LYS A 137 17.74 -32.96 22.81
C LYS A 137 17.33 -32.00 21.70
N GLY A 138 16.15 -32.18 21.15
CA GLY A 138 15.59 -31.32 20.10
C GLY A 138 15.05 -29.99 20.63
N ARG A 139 14.87 -29.07 19.73
CA ARG A 139 14.12 -27.82 19.96
C ARG A 139 13.44 -27.42 18.65
N SER A 140 12.13 -27.51 18.62
CA SER A 140 11.34 -27.20 17.44
C SER A 140 11.23 -25.68 17.23
N ALA A 141 11.70 -25.22 16.09
CA ALA A 141 11.48 -23.84 15.66
C ALA A 141 10.00 -23.62 15.25
N LEU A 142 9.37 -24.65 14.69
CA LEU A 142 7.95 -24.58 14.30
C LEU A 142 7.05 -24.43 15.52
N ASP A 143 7.32 -25.14 16.63
CA ASP A 143 6.54 -24.98 17.85
C ASP A 143 6.62 -23.54 18.37
N ALA A 144 7.79 -22.92 18.31
CA ALA A 144 7.96 -21.52 18.68
C ALA A 144 7.13 -20.57 17.80
N VAL A 145 7.07 -20.82 16.49
CA VAL A 145 6.21 -20.08 15.56
C VAL A 145 4.74 -20.26 15.95
N MET A 146 4.30 -21.49 16.16
CA MET A 146 2.91 -21.79 16.53
C MET A 146 2.51 -21.13 17.85
N LEU A 147 3.36 -21.18 18.87
CA LEU A 147 3.11 -20.52 20.15
C LEU A 147 3.05 -19.00 19.99
N THR A 148 3.88 -18.42 19.13
CA THR A 148 3.84 -16.99 18.83
C THR A 148 2.53 -16.62 18.14
N CYS A 149 2.11 -17.37 17.12
CA CYS A 149 0.83 -17.16 16.45
C CYS A 149 -0.35 -17.26 17.43
N MET A 150 -0.37 -18.28 18.29
CA MET A 150 -1.40 -18.41 19.32
C MET A 150 -1.41 -17.23 20.29
N GLY A 151 -0.23 -16.75 20.71
CA GLY A 151 -0.12 -15.56 21.55
C GLY A 151 -0.70 -14.32 20.89
N LEU A 152 -0.45 -14.13 19.60
CA LEU A 152 -1.04 -13.04 18.82
C LEU A 152 -2.58 -13.14 18.74
N GLU A 153 -3.11 -14.36 18.56
CA GLU A 153 -4.58 -14.55 18.57
C GLU A 153 -5.19 -14.18 19.93
N PHE A 154 -4.57 -14.55 21.04
CA PHE A 154 -5.06 -14.16 22.38
C PHE A 154 -4.96 -12.65 22.62
N MET A 155 -3.98 -11.97 22.03
CA MET A 155 -3.88 -10.51 22.10
C MET A 155 -5.05 -9.79 21.40
N ARG A 156 -5.69 -10.41 20.40
CA ARG A 156 -6.79 -9.78 19.65
C ARG A 156 -7.95 -9.37 20.56
N GLU A 157 -8.20 -10.12 21.64
CA GLU A 157 -9.23 -9.79 22.61
C GLU A 157 -9.03 -8.43 23.28
N HIS A 158 -7.76 -7.99 23.39
CA HIS A 158 -7.38 -6.79 24.11
C HIS A 158 -6.90 -5.65 23.19
N MET A 159 -6.97 -5.85 21.88
CA MET A 159 -6.56 -4.82 20.91
C MET A 159 -7.67 -3.80 20.70
N VAL A 160 -7.29 -2.54 20.56
CA VAL A 160 -8.21 -1.49 20.14
C VAL A 160 -8.65 -1.72 18.69
N GLU A 161 -9.88 -1.29 18.35
CA GLU A 161 -10.49 -1.54 17.03
C GLU A 161 -9.66 -1.01 15.84
N THR A 162 -8.82 -0.02 16.08
CA THR A 162 -7.93 0.54 15.07
C THR A 162 -6.71 -0.33 14.76
N ASN A 163 -6.41 -1.34 15.57
CA ASN A 163 -5.26 -2.20 15.33
C ASN A 163 -5.66 -3.48 14.58
N ARG A 164 -4.78 -3.92 13.70
CA ARG A 164 -4.91 -5.18 12.97
C ARG A 164 -3.58 -5.91 12.99
N ILE A 165 -3.62 -7.22 13.18
CA ILE A 165 -2.46 -8.11 13.07
C ILE A 165 -2.83 -9.23 12.11
N HIS A 166 -1.97 -9.42 11.11
CA HIS A 166 -1.99 -10.55 10.19
C HIS A 166 -0.63 -11.24 10.21
N TYR A 167 -0.58 -12.50 9.93
CA TYR A 167 0.68 -13.23 9.80
C TYR A 167 0.57 -14.35 8.78
N ILE A 168 1.70 -14.70 8.23
CA ILE A 168 1.89 -15.88 7.38
C ILE A 168 3.10 -16.66 7.88
N ILE A 169 3.12 -17.96 7.64
CA ILE A 169 4.30 -18.79 7.85
C ILE A 169 4.95 -19.00 6.48
N SER A 170 5.98 -18.23 6.19
CA SER A 170 6.67 -18.28 4.90
C SER A 170 7.60 -19.50 4.75
N LYS A 171 8.07 -20.07 5.89
CA LYS A 171 8.92 -21.26 5.92
C LYS A 171 8.68 -22.03 7.21
N GLY A 172 8.10 -23.23 7.08
CA GLY A 172 7.79 -24.12 8.23
C GLY A 172 8.91 -25.09 8.62
N GLY A 173 10.05 -25.06 7.94
CA GLY A 173 11.15 -25.99 8.14
C GLY A 173 11.22 -27.05 7.03
N THR A 174 12.12 -28.01 7.24
CA THR A 174 12.28 -29.21 6.39
C THR A 174 12.26 -30.44 7.29
N ALA A 175 11.71 -31.54 6.80
CA ALA A 175 11.73 -32.82 7.46
C ALA A 175 13.12 -33.46 7.38
#